data_dd68635a2c44191315bfa2f272aab302
#
_entry.id   dd68635a2c44191315bfa2f272aab302
#
_cell.length_a   1.000
_cell.length_b   1.000
_cell.length_c   1.000
_cell.angle_alpha   90.00
_cell.angle_beta   90.00
_cell.angle_gamma   90.00
#
_symmetry.space_group_name_H-M   'P 1'
#
loop_
_entity.id
_entity.type
_entity.pdbx_description
1 polymer ?
#
loop_
_entity_poly.entity_id
_entity_poly.type
_entity_poly.pdbx_seq_one_letter_code
_entity_poly.pdbx_strand_id
1 'polypeptide(L)'
;MDKYIHSSLQTDFDSLYKARVLKAILFIFIGILTVVNFWLLTSPNISENGKPLALTICFTMQIVYGLCLLLIRLRGYYNLSAHLTVIMTALGVIGGAFLSGGPLYAPATNMNILPIIMAFVLINKQVGLIWTLIIICLHIGFILLHNHGFQFPQMLDAESYPIQHLSHWMVNYSSLIGLMFVFNTLNSRLKRERDNERKKFQHLASHDPLTNLANRLQFDENLSDSLNRSDQTQKISALFYIDLDGFKPINDSYGHEAGDMVLKEIGLRLKASLRSMDTVARLGGDEFGIILEDINNIDHISDLAKKILRTIQEPISFLTNTPSVSASIGISMYPLHSLNKTELMKFADIAMYQAKNTQNSWKVYEPEDNNTQEDSTLSFREADPISH
;
A
#
# COMPACT_ATOMS: atom_id res chain seq x y z
N MET A 1 -5.86 -20.88 -0.64
CA MET A 1 -4.64 -21.24 0.12
C MET A 1 -4.81 -21.10 1.63
N ASP A 2 -5.61 -20.16 2.10
CA ASP A 2 -5.74 -19.79 3.52
C ASP A 2 -6.56 -20.77 4.36
N LYS A 3 -7.41 -21.58 3.72
CA LYS A 3 -8.23 -22.62 4.39
C LYS A 3 -7.44 -23.59 5.29
N TYR A 4 -6.11 -23.63 5.16
CA TYR A 4 -5.21 -24.50 5.93
C TYR A 4 -4.25 -23.71 6.84
N ILE A 5 -4.56 -22.45 7.12
CA ILE A 5 -3.80 -21.60 8.04
C ILE A 5 -4.75 -21.20 9.16
N HIS A 6 -4.29 -21.32 10.42
CA HIS A 6 -5.08 -20.97 11.57
C HIS A 6 -5.52 -19.49 11.55
N SER A 7 -6.74 -19.21 12.03
CA SER A 7 -7.33 -17.84 12.00
C SER A 7 -6.48 -16.80 12.71
N SER A 8 -5.76 -17.17 13.78
CA SER A 8 -4.87 -16.25 14.50
C SER A 8 -3.72 -15.69 13.65
N LEU A 9 -3.29 -16.41 12.62
CA LEU A 9 -2.25 -15.97 11.69
C LEU A 9 -2.82 -15.18 10.49
N GLN A 10 -4.15 -15.06 10.39
CA GLN A 10 -4.84 -14.32 9.33
C GLN A 10 -5.14 -12.87 9.72
N THR A 11 -4.96 -12.51 10.99
CA THR A 11 -5.24 -11.17 11.53
C THR A 11 -4.14 -10.16 11.23
N ASP A 12 -2.90 -10.63 11.05
CA ASP A 12 -1.76 -9.79 10.69
C ASP A 12 -1.18 -10.25 9.35
N PHE A 13 -0.96 -9.29 8.47
CA PHE A 13 -0.50 -9.53 7.11
C PHE A 13 0.88 -10.21 7.04
N ASP A 14 1.84 -9.79 7.88
CA ASP A 14 3.19 -10.37 7.91
C ASP A 14 3.16 -11.83 8.38
N SER A 15 2.36 -12.10 9.41
CA SER A 15 2.16 -13.46 9.95
C SER A 15 1.50 -14.40 8.94
N LEU A 16 0.49 -13.92 8.23
CA LEU A 16 -0.18 -14.67 7.17
C LEU A 16 0.76 -14.96 6.00
N TYR A 17 1.54 -13.96 5.59
CA TYR A 17 2.52 -14.11 4.53
C TYR A 17 3.56 -15.18 4.86
N LYS A 18 4.21 -15.07 6.02
CA LYS A 18 5.22 -16.03 6.48
C LYS A 18 4.65 -17.45 6.59
N ALA A 19 3.42 -17.59 7.07
CA ALA A 19 2.73 -18.88 7.15
C ALA A 19 2.44 -19.47 5.76
N ARG A 20 2.09 -18.66 4.77
CA ARG A 20 1.92 -19.10 3.37
C ARG A 20 3.23 -19.58 2.76
N VAL A 21 4.32 -18.85 3.00
CA VAL A 21 5.68 -19.22 2.54
C VAL A 21 6.10 -20.56 3.14
N LEU A 22 6.03 -20.67 4.47
CA LEU A 22 6.43 -21.90 5.17
C LEU A 22 5.61 -23.10 4.70
N LYS A 23 4.30 -22.95 4.55
CA LYS A 23 3.43 -24.00 4.04
C LYS A 23 3.84 -24.47 2.63
N ALA A 24 4.13 -23.53 1.72
CA ALA A 24 4.55 -23.86 0.37
C ALA A 24 5.90 -24.62 0.36
N ILE A 25 6.86 -24.18 1.18
CA ILE A 25 8.15 -24.86 1.36
C ILE A 25 7.97 -26.28 1.88
N LEU A 26 7.13 -26.48 2.90
CA LEU A 26 6.85 -27.79 3.47
C LEU A 26 6.26 -28.75 2.45
N PHE A 27 5.31 -28.31 1.62
CA PHE A 27 4.75 -29.15 0.55
C PHE A 27 5.80 -29.52 -0.50
N ILE A 28 6.64 -28.59 -0.91
CA ILE A 28 7.74 -28.84 -1.86
C ILE A 28 8.70 -29.88 -1.28
N PHE A 29 9.12 -29.73 -0.03
CA PHE A 29 10.08 -30.65 0.58
C PHE A 29 9.49 -32.03 0.83
N ILE A 30 8.24 -32.14 1.23
CA ILE A 30 7.55 -33.45 1.33
C ILE A 30 7.52 -34.15 -0.05
N GLY A 31 7.21 -33.38 -1.11
CA GLY A 31 7.24 -33.91 -2.48
C GLY A 31 8.63 -34.39 -2.91
N ILE A 32 9.67 -33.58 -2.68
CA ILE A 32 11.06 -33.95 -2.99
C ILE A 32 11.48 -35.20 -2.21
N LEU A 33 11.23 -35.24 -0.90
CA LEU A 33 11.57 -36.42 -0.08
C LEU A 33 10.81 -37.68 -0.52
N THR A 34 9.59 -37.55 -1.04
CA THR A 34 8.85 -38.69 -1.61
C THR A 34 9.56 -39.27 -2.84
N VAL A 35 10.04 -38.38 -3.73
CA VAL A 35 10.84 -38.80 -4.90
C VAL A 35 12.18 -39.43 -4.47
N VAL A 36 12.83 -38.82 -3.47
CA VAL A 36 14.12 -39.38 -2.92
C VAL A 36 13.89 -40.73 -2.28
N ASN A 37 12.85 -40.92 -1.48
CA ASN A 37 12.53 -42.22 -0.89
C ASN A 37 12.24 -43.29 -1.96
N PHE A 38 11.50 -42.93 -3.01
CA PHE A 38 11.26 -43.84 -4.14
C PHE A 38 12.58 -44.25 -4.80
N TRP A 39 13.47 -43.28 -5.06
CA TRP A 39 14.77 -43.54 -5.63
C TRP A 39 15.65 -44.42 -4.71
N LEU A 40 15.68 -44.13 -3.37
CA LEU A 40 16.41 -44.95 -2.41
C LEU A 40 15.93 -46.42 -2.40
N LEU A 41 14.61 -46.64 -2.54
CA LEU A 41 14.02 -47.98 -2.56
C LEU A 41 14.36 -48.77 -3.85
N THR A 42 14.45 -48.08 -4.98
CA THR A 42 14.61 -48.73 -6.30
C THR A 42 16.07 -48.77 -6.78
N SER A 43 16.96 -47.94 -6.20
CA SER A 43 18.36 -47.88 -6.62
C SER A 43 19.15 -49.14 -6.17
N PRO A 44 19.85 -49.81 -7.09
CA PRO A 44 20.73 -50.93 -6.76
C PRO A 44 22.08 -50.50 -6.19
N ASN A 45 22.48 -49.25 -6.36
CA ASN A 45 23.82 -48.72 -6.11
C ASN A 45 24.05 -48.19 -4.68
N ILE A 46 23.12 -48.48 -3.76
CA ILE A 46 23.25 -48.08 -2.36
C ILE A 46 23.56 -49.33 -1.54
N SER A 47 24.56 -49.21 -0.68
CA SER A 47 24.94 -50.34 0.17
C SER A 47 23.75 -50.83 1.01
N GLU A 48 23.60 -52.16 1.13
CA GLU A 48 22.50 -52.75 1.90
C GLU A 48 22.44 -52.23 3.36
N ASN A 49 23.59 -51.90 3.94
CA ASN A 49 23.70 -51.34 5.29
C ASN A 49 23.33 -49.85 5.36
N GLY A 50 23.54 -49.09 4.28
CA GLY A 50 23.23 -47.63 4.22
C GLY A 50 21.78 -47.30 3.91
N LYS A 51 21.14 -48.15 3.15
CA LYS A 51 19.77 -47.96 2.66
C LYS A 51 18.71 -47.79 3.77
N PRO A 52 18.68 -48.63 4.83
CA PRO A 52 17.72 -48.47 5.91
C PRO A 52 17.90 -47.17 6.68
N LEU A 53 19.16 -46.74 6.90
CA LEU A 53 19.45 -45.51 7.63
C LEU A 53 19.02 -44.26 6.83
N ALA A 54 19.34 -44.22 5.53
CA ALA A 54 18.93 -43.13 4.64
C ALA A 54 17.40 -43.00 4.57
N LEU A 55 16.69 -44.13 4.41
CA LEU A 55 15.22 -44.16 4.41
C LEU A 55 14.65 -43.66 5.75
N THR A 56 15.23 -44.09 6.88
CA THR A 56 14.80 -43.67 8.21
C THR A 56 14.94 -42.17 8.36
N ILE A 57 16.03 -41.55 7.93
CA ILE A 57 16.25 -40.10 7.96
C ILE A 57 15.18 -39.38 7.12
N CYS A 58 15.00 -39.80 5.88
CA CYS A 58 14.03 -39.16 4.96
C CYS A 58 12.60 -39.29 5.45
N PHE A 59 12.17 -40.45 5.96
CA PHE A 59 10.82 -40.63 6.53
C PHE A 59 10.64 -39.80 7.81
N THR A 60 11.64 -39.72 8.68
CA THR A 60 11.58 -38.87 9.87
C THR A 60 11.39 -37.40 9.49
N MET A 61 12.13 -36.92 8.49
CA MET A 61 11.97 -35.54 7.99
C MET A 61 10.54 -35.31 7.44
N GLN A 62 10.00 -36.24 6.65
CA GLN A 62 8.63 -36.14 6.13
C GLN A 62 7.58 -36.06 7.25
N ILE A 63 7.72 -36.91 8.26
CA ILE A 63 6.82 -36.91 9.44
C ILE A 63 6.88 -35.55 10.15
N VAL A 64 8.06 -35.02 10.41
CA VAL A 64 8.21 -33.71 11.07
C VAL A 64 7.65 -32.58 10.20
N TYR A 65 7.88 -32.59 8.90
CA TYR A 65 7.30 -31.59 8.00
C TYR A 65 5.76 -31.67 7.95
N GLY A 66 5.20 -32.89 7.95
CA GLY A 66 3.77 -33.11 8.07
C GLY A 66 3.19 -32.59 9.41
N LEU A 67 3.93 -32.82 10.51
CA LEU A 67 3.57 -32.27 11.82
C LEU A 67 3.63 -30.73 11.83
N CYS A 68 4.63 -30.11 11.19
CA CYS A 68 4.69 -28.67 11.07
C CYS A 68 3.48 -28.09 10.30
N LEU A 69 3.05 -28.74 9.22
CA LEU A 69 1.81 -28.36 8.52
C LEU A 69 0.58 -28.46 9.42
N LEU A 70 0.50 -29.49 10.23
CA LEU A 70 -0.59 -29.70 11.18
C LEU A 70 -0.59 -28.63 12.29
N LEU A 71 0.57 -28.28 12.84
CA LEU A 71 0.74 -27.25 13.86
C LEU A 71 0.33 -25.86 13.35
N ILE A 72 0.69 -25.52 12.12
CA ILE A 72 0.27 -24.26 11.48
C ILE A 72 -1.26 -24.23 11.31
N ARG A 73 -1.85 -25.37 10.91
CA ARG A 73 -3.29 -25.48 10.67
C ARG A 73 -4.13 -25.44 11.94
N LEU A 74 -3.76 -26.21 12.95
CA LEU A 74 -4.59 -26.45 14.14
C LEU A 74 -4.38 -25.43 15.24
N ARG A 75 -3.15 -24.91 15.40
CA ARG A 75 -2.78 -24.08 16.57
C ARG A 75 -2.07 -22.77 16.20
N GLY A 76 -1.83 -22.50 14.95
CA GLY A 76 -1.14 -21.28 14.52
C GLY A 76 0.32 -21.17 15.00
N TYR A 77 0.97 -22.28 15.37
CA TYR A 77 2.34 -22.30 15.90
C TYR A 77 3.39 -22.12 14.79
N TYR A 78 3.35 -20.93 14.15
CA TYR A 78 4.24 -20.58 13.05
C TYR A 78 5.73 -20.66 13.45
N ASN A 79 6.12 -19.95 14.54
CA ASN A 79 7.53 -19.87 14.94
C ASN A 79 8.14 -21.24 15.23
N LEU A 80 7.40 -22.08 15.98
CA LEU A 80 7.85 -23.44 16.26
C LEU A 80 8.01 -24.24 14.98
N SER A 81 7.05 -24.18 14.07
CA SER A 81 7.09 -24.91 12.80
C SER A 81 8.23 -24.41 11.92
N ALA A 82 8.50 -23.09 11.87
CA ALA A 82 9.60 -22.52 11.12
C ALA A 82 10.97 -22.99 11.64
N HIS A 83 11.19 -22.93 12.97
CA HIS A 83 12.43 -23.42 13.59
C HIS A 83 12.63 -24.92 13.38
N LEU A 84 11.59 -25.74 13.59
CA LEU A 84 11.67 -27.17 13.35
C LEU A 84 12.02 -27.50 11.90
N THR A 85 11.46 -26.77 10.95
CA THR A 85 11.73 -26.97 9.52
C THR A 85 13.18 -26.66 9.20
N VAL A 86 13.75 -25.57 9.70
CA VAL A 86 15.16 -25.21 9.49
C VAL A 86 16.09 -26.23 10.13
N ILE A 87 15.83 -26.63 11.38
CA ILE A 87 16.63 -27.62 12.12
C ILE A 87 16.63 -28.96 11.39
N MET A 88 15.47 -29.46 11.01
CA MET A 88 15.36 -30.76 10.32
C MET A 88 16.04 -30.73 8.95
N THR A 89 15.92 -29.62 8.21
CA THR A 89 16.64 -29.48 6.94
C THR A 89 18.15 -29.47 7.15
N ALA A 90 18.63 -28.74 8.15
CA ALA A 90 20.05 -28.69 8.50
C ALA A 90 20.59 -30.08 8.92
N LEU A 91 19.89 -30.79 9.80
CA LEU A 91 20.23 -32.14 10.22
C LEU A 91 20.27 -33.15 9.06
N GLY A 92 19.29 -33.07 8.16
CA GLY A 92 19.23 -33.91 6.97
C GLY A 92 20.42 -33.68 6.04
N VAL A 93 20.76 -32.42 5.79
CA VAL A 93 21.87 -32.06 4.88
C VAL A 93 23.23 -32.34 5.50
N ILE A 94 23.47 -31.95 6.76
CA ILE A 94 24.71 -32.17 7.46
C ILE A 94 24.93 -33.66 7.73
N GLY A 95 23.88 -34.36 8.17
CA GLY A 95 23.93 -35.82 8.37
C GLY A 95 24.17 -36.58 7.08
N GLY A 96 23.54 -36.18 6.00
CA GLY A 96 23.78 -36.70 4.66
C GLY A 96 25.25 -36.53 4.22
N ALA A 97 25.81 -35.33 4.46
CA ALA A 97 27.22 -35.06 4.16
C ALA A 97 28.17 -35.92 5.00
N PHE A 98 27.89 -36.08 6.30
CA PHE A 98 28.69 -36.91 7.20
C PHE A 98 28.70 -38.38 6.76
N LEU A 99 27.52 -38.92 6.41
CA LEU A 99 27.33 -40.34 6.05
C LEU A 99 27.81 -40.69 4.63
N SER A 100 28.01 -39.71 3.78
CA SER A 100 28.42 -39.92 2.37
C SER A 100 29.89 -39.59 2.09
N GLY A 101 30.78 -39.78 3.06
CA GLY A 101 32.23 -39.62 2.88
C GLY A 101 32.77 -38.26 3.31
N GLY A 102 32.00 -37.46 4.01
CA GLY A 102 32.41 -36.15 4.53
C GLY A 102 32.34 -34.99 3.52
N PRO A 103 32.76 -33.78 3.92
CA PRO A 103 32.49 -32.56 3.19
C PRO A 103 33.18 -32.44 1.82
N LEU A 104 34.25 -33.16 1.60
CA LEU A 104 35.01 -33.11 0.34
C LEU A 104 34.38 -34.01 -0.75
N TYR A 105 33.74 -35.09 -0.35
CA TYR A 105 33.23 -36.11 -1.26
C TYR A 105 31.70 -36.17 -1.31
N ALA A 106 31.04 -35.67 -0.26
CA ALA A 106 29.59 -35.79 -0.15
C ALA A 106 28.83 -34.83 -1.11
N PRO A 107 28.00 -35.37 -1.99
CA PRO A 107 27.17 -34.55 -2.87
C PRO A 107 26.22 -33.61 -2.10
N ALA A 108 25.82 -34.00 -0.89
CA ALA A 108 24.92 -33.24 -0.02
C ALA A 108 25.53 -31.93 0.51
N THR A 109 26.85 -31.75 0.46
CA THR A 109 27.55 -30.56 0.95
C THR A 109 27.03 -29.27 0.26
N ASN A 110 26.68 -29.34 -1.01
CA ASN A 110 26.16 -28.20 -1.77
C ASN A 110 24.77 -27.76 -1.31
N MET A 111 24.05 -28.60 -0.56
CA MET A 111 22.70 -28.28 -0.05
C MET A 111 22.70 -27.46 1.26
N ASN A 112 23.87 -27.24 1.87
CA ASN A 112 24.01 -26.50 3.13
C ASN A 112 23.53 -25.04 3.06
N ILE A 113 23.37 -24.49 1.89
CA ILE A 113 22.79 -23.15 1.67
C ILE A 113 21.29 -23.10 1.99
N LEU A 114 20.55 -24.23 1.88
CA LEU A 114 19.10 -24.27 2.06
C LEU A 114 18.66 -23.87 3.48
N PRO A 115 19.17 -24.48 4.58
CA PRO A 115 18.77 -24.07 5.93
C PRO A 115 19.14 -22.61 6.23
N ILE A 116 20.21 -22.07 5.64
CA ILE A 116 20.59 -20.66 5.77
C ILE A 116 19.51 -19.77 5.14
N ILE A 117 19.18 -20.00 3.88
CA ILE A 117 18.15 -19.22 3.17
C ILE A 117 16.81 -19.33 3.89
N MET A 118 16.43 -20.55 4.32
CA MET A 118 15.19 -20.77 5.05
C MET A 118 15.14 -20.00 6.37
N ALA A 119 16.23 -19.96 7.12
CA ALA A 119 16.30 -19.19 8.36
C ALA A 119 16.11 -17.68 8.13
N PHE A 120 16.73 -17.13 7.07
CA PHE A 120 16.52 -15.73 6.69
C PHE A 120 15.09 -15.44 6.25
N VAL A 121 14.51 -16.32 5.45
CA VAL A 121 13.16 -16.11 4.85
C VAL A 121 12.04 -16.36 5.84
N LEU A 122 12.14 -17.45 6.62
CA LEU A 122 11.07 -17.91 7.49
C LEU A 122 11.11 -17.30 8.90
N ILE A 123 12.29 -16.97 9.42
CA ILE A 123 12.41 -16.54 10.81
C ILE A 123 12.79 -15.05 10.84
N ASN A 124 14.07 -14.74 10.74
CA ASN A 124 14.55 -13.37 10.66
C ASN A 124 16.03 -13.31 10.32
N LYS A 125 16.55 -12.07 10.10
CA LYS A 125 17.95 -11.82 9.76
C LYS A 125 18.94 -12.35 10.82
N GLN A 126 18.64 -12.20 12.10
CA GLN A 126 19.54 -12.62 13.19
C GLN A 126 19.70 -14.14 13.23
N VAL A 127 18.58 -14.87 13.14
CA VAL A 127 18.60 -16.35 13.10
C VAL A 127 19.29 -16.85 11.84
N GLY A 128 19.09 -16.19 10.70
CA GLY A 128 19.79 -16.51 9.46
C GLY A 128 21.32 -16.37 9.59
N LEU A 129 21.81 -15.30 10.24
CA LEU A 129 23.23 -15.11 10.52
C LEU A 129 23.79 -16.18 11.48
N ILE A 130 23.03 -16.55 12.52
CA ILE A 130 23.40 -17.62 13.46
C ILE A 130 23.55 -18.95 12.71
N TRP A 131 22.58 -19.31 11.86
CA TRP A 131 22.66 -20.54 11.06
C TRP A 131 23.85 -20.53 10.08
N THR A 132 24.15 -19.37 9.48
CA THR A 132 25.33 -19.22 8.63
C THR A 132 26.59 -19.53 9.39
N LEU A 133 26.74 -18.96 10.60
CA LEU A 133 27.92 -19.22 11.45
C LEU A 133 28.03 -20.70 11.87
N ILE A 134 26.91 -21.29 12.29
CA ILE A 134 26.86 -22.72 12.67
C ILE A 134 27.32 -23.60 11.51
N ILE A 135 26.81 -23.38 10.31
CA ILE A 135 27.16 -24.20 9.15
C ILE A 135 28.62 -24.02 8.76
N ILE A 136 29.15 -22.78 8.80
CA ILE A 136 30.58 -22.52 8.56
C ILE A 136 31.46 -23.27 9.60
N CYS A 137 31.12 -23.14 10.90
CA CYS A 137 31.87 -23.83 11.95
C CYS A 137 31.87 -25.37 11.79
N LEU A 138 30.71 -25.95 11.42
CA LEU A 138 30.59 -27.37 11.15
C LEU A 138 31.46 -27.82 9.96
N HIS A 139 31.50 -27.03 8.89
CA HIS A 139 32.38 -27.34 7.75
C HIS A 139 33.86 -27.27 8.11
N ILE A 140 34.27 -26.26 8.86
CA ILE A 140 35.65 -26.17 9.38
C ILE A 140 35.96 -27.38 10.24
N GLY A 141 35.03 -27.77 11.15
CA GLY A 141 35.17 -28.96 11.99
C GLY A 141 35.32 -30.24 11.16
N PHE A 142 34.56 -30.43 10.11
CA PHE A 142 34.67 -31.58 9.22
C PHE A 142 36.01 -31.61 8.47
N ILE A 143 36.50 -30.46 8.00
CA ILE A 143 37.80 -30.34 7.34
C ILE A 143 38.92 -30.71 8.32
N LEU A 144 38.86 -30.20 9.56
CA LEU A 144 39.85 -30.52 10.59
C LEU A 144 39.85 -32.02 10.93
N LEU A 145 38.68 -32.65 11.10
CA LEU A 145 38.57 -34.09 11.32
C LEU A 145 39.20 -34.89 10.17
N HIS A 146 38.92 -34.51 8.93
CA HIS A 146 39.52 -35.15 7.76
C HIS A 146 41.04 -35.04 7.76
N ASN A 147 41.59 -33.86 8.04
CA ASN A 147 43.04 -33.62 8.09
C ASN A 147 43.72 -34.37 9.24
N HIS A 148 42.98 -34.68 10.32
CA HIS A 148 43.46 -35.56 11.41
C HIS A 148 43.27 -37.05 11.14
N GLY A 149 42.92 -37.44 9.92
CA GLY A 149 42.85 -38.85 9.51
C GLY A 149 41.51 -39.52 9.85
N PHE A 150 40.47 -38.77 10.29
CA PHE A 150 39.16 -39.35 10.52
C PHE A 150 38.54 -39.79 9.19
N GLN A 151 38.20 -41.07 9.12
CA GLN A 151 37.50 -41.66 7.96
C GLN A 151 36.00 -41.54 8.15
N PHE A 152 35.37 -40.72 7.29
CA PHE A 152 33.92 -40.63 7.30
C PHE A 152 33.26 -41.88 6.73
N PRO A 153 32.10 -42.29 7.25
CA PRO A 153 31.39 -43.45 6.70
C PRO A 153 31.04 -43.21 5.22
N GLN A 154 31.27 -44.23 4.42
CA GLN A 154 30.89 -44.23 2.99
C GLN A 154 29.71 -45.18 2.80
N MET A 155 28.50 -44.58 2.71
CA MET A 155 27.27 -45.36 2.47
C MET A 155 27.08 -45.70 0.99
N LEU A 156 27.88 -45.13 0.13
CA LEU A 156 27.68 -45.14 -1.32
C LEU A 156 28.94 -45.69 -1.98
N ASP A 157 28.76 -46.55 -2.98
CA ASP A 157 29.89 -47.09 -3.74
C ASP A 157 30.56 -46.03 -4.59
N ALA A 158 31.90 -46.01 -4.63
CA ALA A 158 32.69 -45.00 -5.34
C ALA A 158 32.31 -44.88 -6.84
N GLU A 159 31.93 -45.97 -7.47
CA GLU A 159 31.49 -46.03 -8.87
C GLU A 159 30.18 -45.25 -9.11
N SER A 160 29.36 -45.04 -8.07
CA SER A 160 28.08 -44.31 -8.16
C SER A 160 28.21 -42.80 -7.93
N TYR A 161 29.37 -42.30 -7.51
CA TYR A 161 29.56 -40.87 -7.19
C TYR A 161 29.13 -39.90 -8.30
N PRO A 162 29.46 -40.11 -9.59
CA PRO A 162 29.09 -39.16 -10.64
C PRO A 162 27.57 -39.02 -10.81
N ILE A 163 26.83 -40.12 -10.78
CA ILE A 163 25.37 -40.13 -10.91
C ILE A 163 24.71 -39.50 -9.69
N GLN A 164 25.28 -39.74 -8.51
CA GLN A 164 24.78 -39.19 -7.25
C GLN A 164 25.02 -37.69 -7.17
N HIS A 165 26.22 -37.22 -7.55
CA HIS A 165 26.46 -35.80 -7.68
C HIS A 165 25.44 -35.13 -8.59
N LEU A 166 25.17 -35.70 -9.76
CA LEU A 166 24.17 -35.18 -10.70
C LEU A 166 22.79 -35.13 -10.07
N SER A 167 22.35 -36.22 -9.40
CA SER A 167 21.01 -36.27 -8.77
C SER A 167 20.88 -35.25 -7.63
N HIS A 168 21.92 -35.07 -6.79
CA HIS A 168 21.90 -34.04 -5.73
C HIS A 168 21.91 -32.61 -6.30
N TRP A 169 22.65 -32.38 -7.38
CA TRP A 169 22.62 -31.11 -8.09
C TRP A 169 21.21 -30.80 -8.63
N MET A 170 20.55 -31.78 -9.27
CA MET A 170 19.19 -31.64 -9.77
C MET A 170 18.18 -31.32 -8.64
N VAL A 171 18.27 -32.06 -7.52
CA VAL A 171 17.41 -31.81 -6.34
C VAL A 171 17.69 -30.43 -5.73
N ASN A 172 18.94 -30.04 -5.62
CA ASN A 172 19.33 -28.73 -5.07
C ASN A 172 18.82 -27.57 -5.95
N TYR A 173 19.09 -27.62 -7.25
CA TYR A 173 18.62 -26.58 -8.17
C TYR A 173 17.10 -26.55 -8.29
N SER A 174 16.41 -27.69 -8.34
CA SER A 174 14.95 -27.72 -8.37
C SER A 174 14.34 -27.15 -7.09
N SER A 175 14.93 -27.43 -5.93
CA SER A 175 14.51 -26.85 -4.64
C SER A 175 14.72 -25.35 -4.61
N LEU A 176 15.88 -24.87 -5.08
CA LEU A 176 16.19 -23.44 -5.16
C LEU A 176 15.26 -22.71 -6.13
N ILE A 177 15.01 -23.27 -7.29
CA ILE A 177 14.07 -22.72 -8.29
C ILE A 177 12.65 -22.67 -7.70
N GLY A 178 12.21 -23.76 -7.06
CA GLY A 178 10.90 -23.81 -6.39
C GLY A 178 10.76 -22.74 -5.31
N LEU A 179 11.78 -22.59 -4.45
CA LEU A 179 11.81 -21.54 -3.42
C LEU A 179 11.78 -20.14 -4.03
N MET A 180 12.59 -19.91 -5.07
CA MET A 180 12.63 -18.63 -5.79
C MET A 180 11.29 -18.30 -6.45
N PHE A 181 10.64 -19.29 -7.05
CA PHE A 181 9.30 -19.13 -7.65
C PHE A 181 8.24 -18.74 -6.60
N VAL A 182 8.22 -19.45 -5.46
CA VAL A 182 7.32 -19.14 -4.34
C VAL A 182 7.60 -17.74 -3.82
N PHE A 183 8.85 -17.40 -3.57
CA PHE A 183 9.28 -16.09 -3.08
C PHE A 183 8.87 -14.95 -4.02
N ASN A 184 9.15 -15.10 -5.32
CA ASN A 184 8.78 -14.08 -6.32
C ASN A 184 7.26 -13.91 -6.45
N THR A 185 6.52 -15.03 -6.44
CA THR A 185 5.04 -14.98 -6.52
C THR A 185 4.44 -14.25 -5.33
N LEU A 186 4.96 -14.52 -4.14
CA LEU A 186 4.49 -13.90 -2.90
C LEU A 186 4.89 -12.43 -2.81
N ASN A 187 6.13 -12.08 -3.15
CA ASN A 187 6.59 -10.69 -3.21
C ASN A 187 5.78 -9.83 -4.20
N SER A 188 5.44 -10.40 -5.36
CA SER A 188 4.63 -9.70 -6.35
C SER A 188 3.22 -9.38 -5.85
N ARG A 189 2.60 -10.29 -5.07
CA ARG A 189 1.29 -10.05 -4.44
C ARG A 189 1.38 -8.96 -3.37
N LEU A 190 2.38 -9.04 -2.49
CA LEU A 190 2.65 -8.02 -1.46
C LEU A 190 2.81 -6.63 -2.05
N LYS A 191 3.61 -6.53 -3.11
CA LYS A 191 3.82 -5.25 -3.79
C LYS A 191 2.51 -4.69 -4.31
N ARG A 192 1.66 -5.52 -4.95
CA ARG A 192 0.35 -5.10 -5.45
C ARG A 192 -0.59 -4.63 -4.32
N GLU A 193 -0.66 -5.37 -3.21
CA GLU A 193 -1.50 -5.00 -2.07
C GLU A 193 -1.05 -3.65 -1.47
N ARG A 194 0.26 -3.49 -1.24
CA ARG A 194 0.84 -2.22 -0.76
C ARG A 194 0.59 -1.06 -1.73
N ASP A 195 0.74 -1.28 -3.03
CA ASP A 195 0.49 -0.26 -4.04
C ASP A 195 -1.00 0.14 -4.07
N ASN A 196 -1.91 -0.83 -3.88
CA ASN A 196 -3.35 -0.56 -3.77
C ASN A 196 -3.71 0.22 -2.49
N GLU A 197 -3.12 -0.15 -1.35
CA GLU A 197 -3.30 0.62 -0.10
C GLU A 197 -2.76 2.04 -0.26
N ARG A 198 -1.56 2.19 -0.82
CA ARG A 198 -0.98 3.51 -1.10
C ARG A 198 -1.90 4.37 -1.98
N LYS A 199 -2.47 3.79 -3.05
CA LYS A 199 -3.44 4.49 -3.90
C LYS A 199 -4.69 4.91 -3.15
N LYS A 200 -5.23 4.04 -2.26
CA LYS A 200 -6.38 4.38 -1.41
C LYS A 200 -6.04 5.53 -0.46
N PHE A 201 -4.88 5.48 0.21
CA PHE A 201 -4.44 6.56 1.08
C PHE A 201 -4.23 7.87 0.31
N GLN A 202 -3.62 7.82 -0.87
CA GLN A 202 -3.45 9.00 -1.73
C GLN A 202 -4.82 9.56 -2.14
N HIS A 203 -5.78 8.71 -2.52
CA HIS A 203 -7.11 9.16 -2.88
C HIS A 203 -7.84 9.80 -1.68
N LEU A 204 -7.80 9.19 -0.50
CA LEU A 204 -8.37 9.76 0.72
C LEU A 204 -7.67 11.06 1.15
N ALA A 205 -6.38 11.19 0.90
CA ALA A 205 -5.63 12.41 1.19
C ALA A 205 -5.94 13.56 0.21
N SER A 206 -6.39 13.26 -1.01
CA SER A 206 -6.62 14.24 -2.08
C SER A 206 -8.09 14.52 -2.40
N HIS A 207 -9.04 13.70 -1.89
CA HIS A 207 -10.45 13.84 -2.20
C HIS A 207 -11.30 13.96 -0.93
N ASP A 208 -12.41 14.68 -1.03
CA ASP A 208 -13.43 14.74 0.01
C ASP A 208 -14.22 13.42 0.05
N PRO A 209 -14.31 12.75 1.22
CA PRO A 209 -14.92 11.42 1.32
C PRO A 209 -16.45 11.43 1.09
N LEU A 210 -17.10 12.58 1.24
CA LEU A 210 -18.55 12.69 1.06
C LEU A 210 -18.93 12.87 -0.42
N THR A 211 -18.25 13.79 -1.11
CA THR A 211 -18.60 14.21 -2.48
C THR A 211 -17.72 13.59 -3.55
N ASN A 212 -16.59 12.98 -3.16
CA ASN A 212 -15.56 12.45 -4.06
C ASN A 212 -14.97 13.50 -5.03
N LEU A 213 -15.10 14.77 -4.70
CA LEU A 213 -14.41 15.88 -5.35
C LEU A 213 -13.00 16.02 -4.77
N ALA A 214 -12.15 16.83 -5.40
CA ALA A 214 -10.90 17.24 -4.77
C ALA A 214 -11.19 17.86 -3.39
N ASN A 215 -10.35 17.56 -2.40
CA ASN A 215 -10.40 18.22 -1.11
C ASN A 215 -9.60 19.53 -1.12
N ARG A 216 -9.58 20.25 0.00
CA ARG A 216 -8.88 21.51 0.14
C ARG A 216 -7.38 21.40 -0.19
N LEU A 217 -6.73 20.30 0.20
CA LEU A 217 -5.31 20.08 -0.09
C LEU A 217 -5.05 19.95 -1.59
N GLN A 218 -5.81 19.08 -2.26
CA GLN A 218 -5.68 18.87 -3.70
C GLN A 218 -6.06 20.12 -4.50
N PHE A 219 -7.04 20.89 -4.01
CA PHE A 219 -7.42 22.17 -4.61
C PHE A 219 -6.25 23.17 -4.57
N ASP A 220 -5.57 23.28 -3.43
CA ASP A 220 -4.42 24.15 -3.25
C ASP A 220 -3.23 23.77 -4.15
N GLU A 221 -2.98 22.48 -4.33
CA GLU A 221 -1.98 21.95 -5.26
C GLU A 221 -2.37 22.26 -6.71
N ASN A 222 -3.60 21.93 -7.11
CA ASN A 222 -4.09 22.18 -8.47
C ASN A 222 -4.08 23.68 -8.83
N LEU A 223 -4.41 24.54 -7.87
CA LEU A 223 -4.33 25.98 -8.08
C LEU A 223 -2.89 26.43 -8.37
N SER A 224 -1.92 25.95 -7.58
CA SER A 224 -0.51 26.26 -7.82
C SER A 224 -0.06 25.82 -9.22
N ASP A 225 -0.44 24.62 -9.63
CA ASP A 225 -0.12 24.07 -10.95
C ASP A 225 -0.82 24.85 -12.09
N SER A 226 -2.07 25.26 -11.89
CA SER A 226 -2.83 26.07 -12.83
C SER A 226 -2.17 27.42 -13.04
N LEU A 227 -1.76 28.11 -11.98
CA LEU A 227 -1.08 29.41 -12.07
C LEU A 227 0.27 29.29 -12.82
N ASN A 228 1.04 28.23 -12.53
CA ASN A 228 2.29 27.97 -13.24
C ASN A 228 2.06 27.73 -14.75
N ARG A 229 1.00 27.00 -15.12
CA ARG A 229 0.63 26.81 -16.53
C ARG A 229 0.18 28.10 -17.19
N SER A 230 -0.60 28.93 -16.48
CA SER A 230 -1.07 30.20 -16.97
C SER A 230 0.07 31.18 -17.23
N ASP A 231 1.10 31.16 -16.39
CA ASP A 231 2.30 31.98 -16.58
C ASP A 231 3.06 31.56 -17.85
N GLN A 232 3.20 30.25 -18.08
CA GLN A 232 3.87 29.72 -19.28
C GLN A 232 3.09 29.96 -20.57
N THR A 233 1.77 29.87 -20.52
CA THR A 233 0.90 29.99 -21.70
C THR A 233 0.39 31.41 -21.94
N GLN A 234 0.61 32.33 -20.99
CA GLN A 234 0.11 33.70 -20.97
C GLN A 234 -1.43 33.76 -21.09
N LYS A 235 -2.11 32.76 -20.52
CA LYS A 235 -3.56 32.66 -20.48
C LYS A 235 -4.10 32.99 -19.09
N ILE A 236 -5.40 33.28 -19.04
CA ILE A 236 -6.07 33.61 -17.78
C ILE A 236 -6.54 32.32 -17.11
N SER A 237 -6.36 32.23 -15.79
CA SER A 237 -7.06 31.30 -14.92
C SER A 237 -8.02 32.03 -13.99
N ALA A 238 -9.19 31.45 -13.70
CA ALA A 238 -10.14 32.01 -12.78
C ALA A 238 -10.41 31.06 -11.61
N LEU A 239 -10.44 31.63 -10.42
CA LEU A 239 -10.75 30.99 -9.17
C LEU A 239 -12.15 31.37 -8.73
N PHE A 240 -13.02 30.38 -8.48
CA PHE A 240 -14.35 30.55 -7.92
C PHE A 240 -14.36 30.00 -6.49
N TYR A 241 -14.79 30.82 -5.56
CA TYR A 241 -15.19 30.41 -4.22
C TYR A 241 -16.70 30.42 -4.13
N ILE A 242 -17.30 29.32 -3.69
CA ILE A 242 -18.75 29.08 -3.69
C ILE A 242 -19.16 28.66 -2.29
N ASP A 243 -20.19 29.31 -1.76
CA ASP A 243 -20.80 28.97 -0.48
C ASP A 243 -22.33 28.77 -0.71
N LEU A 244 -22.86 27.68 -0.16
CA LEU A 244 -24.28 27.35 -0.35
C LEU A 244 -25.16 28.14 0.59
N ASP A 245 -26.03 29.00 0.03
CA ASP A 245 -27.05 29.74 0.80
C ASP A 245 -28.18 28.80 1.25
N GLY A 246 -28.56 28.91 2.51
CA GLY A 246 -29.68 28.13 3.06
C GLY A 246 -29.35 26.67 3.40
N PHE A 247 -28.08 26.27 3.39
CA PHE A 247 -27.67 24.90 3.72
C PHE A 247 -27.92 24.54 5.19
N LYS A 248 -27.56 25.45 6.13
CA LYS A 248 -27.78 25.22 7.57
C LYS A 248 -29.26 24.95 7.92
N PRO A 249 -30.25 25.71 7.46
CA PRO A 249 -31.68 25.39 7.65
C PRO A 249 -32.10 23.99 7.17
N ILE A 250 -31.44 23.44 6.13
CA ILE A 250 -31.72 22.07 5.68
C ILE A 250 -31.25 21.06 6.72
N ASN A 251 -30.00 21.22 7.23
CA ASN A 251 -29.51 20.38 8.30
C ASN A 251 -30.38 20.44 9.55
N ASP A 252 -30.81 21.66 9.94
CA ASP A 252 -31.62 21.88 11.14
C ASP A 252 -33.03 21.29 11.00
N SER A 253 -33.61 21.27 9.79
CA SER A 253 -34.98 20.82 9.54
C SER A 253 -35.09 19.34 9.18
N TYR A 254 -34.09 18.78 8.45
CA TYR A 254 -34.12 17.43 7.85
C TYR A 254 -33.00 16.52 8.32
N GLY A 255 -32.11 17.02 9.19
CA GLY A 255 -30.98 16.28 9.72
C GLY A 255 -29.75 16.26 8.77
N HIS A 256 -28.61 15.89 9.33
CA HIS A 256 -27.33 15.88 8.62
C HIS A 256 -27.28 14.93 7.42
N GLU A 257 -28.04 13.83 7.44
CA GLU A 257 -28.10 12.90 6.30
C GLU A 257 -28.70 13.57 5.06
N ALA A 258 -29.73 14.42 5.23
CA ALA A 258 -30.28 15.18 4.14
C ALA A 258 -29.30 16.23 3.61
N GLY A 259 -28.57 16.91 4.49
CA GLY A 259 -27.49 17.83 4.10
C GLY A 259 -26.38 17.12 3.33
N ASP A 260 -25.97 15.94 3.76
CA ASP A 260 -24.99 15.12 3.06
C ASP A 260 -25.43 14.74 1.64
N MET A 261 -26.71 14.42 1.46
CA MET A 261 -27.27 14.15 0.13
C MET A 261 -27.28 15.40 -0.75
N VAL A 262 -27.61 16.58 -0.18
CA VAL A 262 -27.53 17.86 -0.89
C VAL A 262 -26.10 18.13 -1.36
N LEU A 263 -25.10 18.00 -0.48
CA LEU A 263 -23.71 18.23 -0.83
C LEU A 263 -23.21 17.28 -1.94
N LYS A 264 -23.62 16.02 -1.90
CA LYS A 264 -23.32 15.05 -2.97
C LYS A 264 -23.92 15.45 -4.31
N GLU A 265 -25.19 15.84 -4.30
CA GLU A 265 -25.91 16.25 -5.51
C GLU A 265 -25.30 17.51 -6.11
N ILE A 266 -25.05 18.54 -5.28
CA ILE A 266 -24.39 19.77 -5.74
C ILE A 266 -22.99 19.48 -6.29
N GLY A 267 -22.21 18.64 -5.63
CA GLY A 267 -20.90 18.22 -6.13
C GLY A 267 -20.96 17.56 -7.51
N LEU A 268 -21.94 16.68 -7.75
CA LEU A 268 -22.17 16.05 -9.05
C LEU A 268 -22.55 17.09 -10.13
N ARG A 269 -23.45 18.01 -9.80
CA ARG A 269 -23.90 19.09 -10.71
C ARG A 269 -22.76 20.01 -11.09
N LEU A 270 -21.96 20.45 -10.13
CA LEU A 270 -20.78 21.27 -10.37
C LEU A 270 -19.80 20.55 -11.32
N LYS A 271 -19.51 19.30 -11.03
CA LYS A 271 -18.59 18.48 -11.88
C LYS A 271 -19.13 18.31 -13.30
N ALA A 272 -20.43 18.08 -13.47
CA ALA A 272 -21.06 17.93 -14.79
C ALA A 272 -21.10 19.26 -15.57
N SER A 273 -21.03 20.41 -14.89
CA SER A 273 -21.06 21.74 -15.51
C SER A 273 -19.72 22.17 -16.09
N LEU A 274 -18.64 21.50 -15.74
CA LEU A 274 -17.24 21.85 -16.02
C LEU A 274 -16.60 20.93 -17.04
N ARG A 275 -15.48 21.37 -17.64
CA ARG A 275 -14.65 20.59 -18.53
C ARG A 275 -13.75 19.65 -17.73
N SER A 276 -13.19 18.63 -18.38
CA SER A 276 -12.27 17.68 -17.73
C SER A 276 -10.96 18.30 -17.23
N MET A 277 -10.55 19.42 -17.79
CA MET A 277 -9.36 20.17 -17.38
C MET A 277 -9.63 21.11 -16.19
N ASP A 278 -10.88 21.51 -15.97
CA ASP A 278 -11.24 22.35 -14.84
C ASP A 278 -11.26 21.54 -13.55
N THR A 279 -10.85 22.15 -12.45
CA THR A 279 -10.88 21.54 -11.12
C THR A 279 -12.13 21.97 -10.37
N VAL A 280 -12.84 21.01 -9.76
CA VAL A 280 -13.88 21.27 -8.75
C VAL A 280 -13.52 20.56 -7.45
N ALA A 281 -13.66 21.27 -6.35
CA ALA A 281 -13.30 20.80 -5.02
C ALA A 281 -14.38 21.14 -3.98
N ARG A 282 -14.44 20.37 -2.91
CA ARG A 282 -15.12 20.76 -1.68
C ARG A 282 -14.08 21.19 -0.66
N LEU A 283 -14.17 22.45 -0.21
CA LEU A 283 -13.17 23.08 0.65
C LEU A 283 -13.44 22.81 2.14
N GLY A 284 -14.70 22.56 2.48
CA GLY A 284 -15.17 22.21 3.82
C GLY A 284 -16.61 22.66 4.05
N GLY A 285 -17.36 22.01 4.93
CA GLY A 285 -18.76 22.38 5.19
C GLY A 285 -19.60 22.43 3.92
N ASP A 286 -20.14 23.60 3.62
CA ASP A 286 -20.94 23.97 2.44
C ASP A 286 -20.15 24.79 1.39
N GLU A 287 -18.81 24.86 1.54
CA GLU A 287 -17.93 25.60 0.64
C GLU A 287 -17.39 24.71 -0.48
N PHE A 288 -17.43 25.21 -1.70
CA PHE A 288 -16.84 24.61 -2.90
C PHE A 288 -15.86 25.58 -3.57
N GLY A 289 -14.89 25.03 -4.29
CA GLY A 289 -13.95 25.78 -5.09
C GLY A 289 -13.89 25.27 -6.52
N ILE A 290 -13.73 26.18 -7.49
CA ILE A 290 -13.52 25.83 -8.89
C ILE A 290 -12.31 26.59 -9.42
N ILE A 291 -11.47 25.89 -10.19
CA ILE A 291 -10.37 26.48 -10.94
C ILE A 291 -10.65 26.25 -12.41
N LEU A 292 -10.77 27.36 -13.15
CA LEU A 292 -10.91 27.35 -14.59
C LEU A 292 -9.56 27.66 -15.23
N GLU A 293 -9.19 26.86 -16.21
CA GLU A 293 -7.93 27.02 -16.92
C GLU A 293 -8.16 27.46 -18.37
N ASP A 294 -7.12 28.03 -18.99
CA ASP A 294 -7.10 28.36 -20.42
C ASP A 294 -8.26 29.27 -20.87
N ILE A 295 -8.53 30.32 -20.11
CA ILE A 295 -9.61 31.26 -20.43
C ILE A 295 -9.11 32.26 -21.47
N ASN A 296 -9.79 32.28 -22.63
CA ASN A 296 -9.49 33.21 -23.72
C ASN A 296 -10.43 34.42 -23.75
N ASN A 297 -11.61 34.32 -23.13
CA ASN A 297 -12.60 35.39 -23.06
C ASN A 297 -13.19 35.47 -21.66
N ILE A 298 -13.13 36.65 -21.07
CA ILE A 298 -13.61 36.94 -19.71
C ILE A 298 -15.14 36.79 -19.63
N ASP A 299 -15.89 37.03 -20.71
CA ASP A 299 -17.32 36.85 -20.73
C ASP A 299 -17.76 35.42 -20.38
N HIS A 300 -16.95 34.43 -20.74
CA HIS A 300 -17.20 33.02 -20.39
C HIS A 300 -17.25 32.78 -18.88
N ILE A 301 -16.51 33.58 -18.09
CA ILE A 301 -16.51 33.48 -16.63
C ILE A 301 -17.90 33.84 -16.07
N SER A 302 -18.44 34.97 -16.55
CA SER A 302 -19.77 35.44 -16.17
C SER A 302 -20.88 34.47 -16.58
N ASP A 303 -20.78 33.92 -17.79
CA ASP A 303 -21.77 32.97 -18.29
C ASP A 303 -21.70 31.63 -17.53
N LEU A 304 -20.51 31.18 -17.16
CA LEU A 304 -20.35 29.99 -16.34
C LEU A 304 -20.84 30.21 -14.89
N ALA A 305 -20.59 31.38 -14.29
CA ALA A 305 -21.10 31.71 -12.97
C ALA A 305 -22.65 31.67 -12.95
N LYS A 306 -23.31 32.29 -13.96
CA LYS A 306 -24.77 32.21 -14.13
C LYS A 306 -25.26 30.77 -14.32
N LYS A 307 -24.55 29.98 -15.13
CA LYS A 307 -24.88 28.57 -15.35
C LYS A 307 -24.79 27.78 -14.05
N ILE A 308 -23.70 27.95 -13.27
CA ILE A 308 -23.51 27.28 -11.98
C ILE A 308 -24.64 27.62 -11.02
N LEU A 309 -24.99 28.91 -10.86
CA LEU A 309 -26.10 29.32 -9.99
C LEU A 309 -27.42 28.64 -10.39
N ARG A 310 -27.74 28.61 -11.69
CA ARG A 310 -28.97 27.95 -12.19
C ARG A 310 -28.94 26.46 -11.88
N THR A 311 -27.80 25.79 -12.11
CA THR A 311 -27.63 24.33 -11.88
C THR A 311 -27.75 23.98 -10.39
N ILE A 312 -27.22 24.83 -9.50
CA ILE A 312 -27.38 24.63 -8.05
C ILE A 312 -28.85 24.77 -7.64
N GLN A 313 -29.56 25.71 -8.20
CA GLN A 313 -31.00 25.97 -7.87
C GLN A 313 -31.98 24.91 -8.40
N GLU A 314 -31.56 24.04 -9.32
CA GLU A 314 -32.44 22.98 -9.82
C GLU A 314 -33.01 22.16 -8.65
N PRO A 315 -34.31 21.80 -8.67
CA PRO A 315 -34.91 21.02 -7.60
C PRO A 315 -34.12 19.74 -7.30
N ILE A 316 -33.95 19.42 -6.02
CA ILE A 316 -33.36 18.20 -5.57
C ILE A 316 -34.48 17.20 -5.28
N SER A 317 -34.55 16.10 -6.01
CA SER A 317 -35.74 15.22 -6.11
C SER A 317 -36.23 14.60 -4.79
N PHE A 318 -35.38 14.48 -3.79
CA PHE A 318 -35.72 13.94 -2.48
C PHE A 318 -36.18 15.00 -1.46
N LEU A 319 -36.11 16.28 -1.83
CA LEU A 319 -36.52 17.42 -1.00
C LEU A 319 -37.85 18.02 -1.51
N THR A 320 -38.94 17.26 -1.38
CA THR A 320 -40.29 17.77 -1.67
C THR A 320 -40.71 18.70 -0.55
N ASN A 321 -40.97 19.99 -0.85
CA ASN A 321 -41.37 21.08 0.07
C ASN A 321 -40.23 21.79 0.84
N THR A 322 -38.97 21.72 0.40
CA THR A 322 -37.86 22.50 0.99
C THR A 322 -37.62 23.81 0.25
N PRO A 323 -37.06 24.83 0.94
CA PRO A 323 -36.48 25.97 0.25
C PRO A 323 -35.37 25.51 -0.71
N SER A 324 -35.37 26.10 -1.90
CA SER A 324 -34.33 25.84 -2.89
C SER A 324 -32.96 26.24 -2.33
N VAL A 325 -31.96 25.37 -2.47
CA VAL A 325 -30.54 25.72 -2.20
C VAL A 325 -30.10 26.70 -3.27
N SER A 326 -29.46 27.78 -2.86
CA SER A 326 -28.79 28.70 -3.76
C SER A 326 -27.31 28.83 -3.38
N ALA A 327 -26.57 29.68 -4.06
CA ALA A 327 -25.16 29.87 -3.75
C ALA A 327 -24.72 31.32 -3.91
N SER A 328 -23.73 31.71 -3.17
CA SER A 328 -22.97 32.94 -3.32
C SER A 328 -21.60 32.63 -3.89
N ILE A 329 -21.21 33.25 -5.01
CA ILE A 329 -19.99 32.96 -5.74
C ILE A 329 -19.10 34.20 -5.78
N GLY A 330 -17.85 34.05 -5.33
CA GLY A 330 -16.80 35.04 -5.52
C GLY A 330 -15.77 34.59 -6.52
N ILE A 331 -15.29 35.50 -7.34
CA ILE A 331 -14.40 35.19 -8.46
C ILE A 331 -13.18 36.08 -8.42
N SER A 332 -12.00 35.48 -8.51
CA SER A 332 -10.74 36.18 -8.77
C SER A 332 -10.04 35.60 -10.01
N MET A 333 -9.18 36.38 -10.65
CA MET A 333 -8.55 36.03 -11.92
C MET A 333 -7.04 36.25 -11.87
N TYR A 334 -6.30 35.26 -12.31
CA TYR A 334 -4.87 35.35 -12.58
C TYR A 334 -4.64 35.68 -14.05
N PRO A 335 -3.73 36.57 -14.42
CA PRO A 335 -2.91 37.45 -13.57
C PRO A 335 -3.60 38.78 -13.24
N LEU A 336 -4.85 38.98 -13.62
CA LEU A 336 -5.53 40.28 -13.61
C LEU A 336 -5.68 40.90 -12.21
N HIS A 337 -5.97 40.08 -11.21
CA HIS A 337 -6.18 40.57 -9.84
C HIS A 337 -4.92 40.41 -8.99
N SER A 338 -4.15 39.34 -9.16
CA SER A 338 -2.85 39.13 -8.52
C SER A 338 -2.04 38.03 -9.23
N LEU A 339 -0.73 38.07 -9.02
CA LEU A 339 0.22 37.00 -9.37
C LEU A 339 0.40 36.02 -8.19
N ASN A 340 -0.11 36.35 -7.01
CA ASN A 340 0.09 35.59 -5.78
C ASN A 340 -1.14 34.72 -5.52
N LYS A 341 -0.92 33.41 -5.34
CA LYS A 341 -1.95 32.42 -5.02
C LYS A 341 -2.79 32.80 -3.80
N THR A 342 -2.14 33.19 -2.72
CA THR A 342 -2.80 33.52 -1.44
C THR A 342 -3.69 34.74 -1.58
N GLU A 343 -3.24 35.74 -2.34
CA GLU A 343 -4.04 36.93 -2.62
C GLU A 343 -5.25 36.61 -3.50
N LEU A 344 -5.09 35.77 -4.54
CA LEU A 344 -6.19 35.32 -5.37
C LEU A 344 -7.27 34.60 -4.55
N MET A 345 -6.87 33.69 -3.64
CA MET A 345 -7.80 33.02 -2.74
C MET A 345 -8.53 34.02 -1.83
N LYS A 346 -7.81 34.97 -1.25
CA LYS A 346 -8.40 36.04 -0.43
C LYS A 346 -9.35 36.92 -1.22
N PHE A 347 -9.02 37.27 -2.44
CA PHE A 347 -9.85 38.12 -3.30
C PHE A 347 -11.14 37.40 -3.75
N ALA A 348 -11.07 36.10 -4.05
CA ALA A 348 -12.25 35.31 -4.32
C ALA A 348 -13.17 35.20 -3.09
N ASP A 349 -12.62 35.03 -1.89
CA ASP A 349 -13.36 34.99 -0.64
C ASP A 349 -14.05 36.33 -0.34
N ILE A 350 -13.35 37.47 -0.48
CA ILE A 350 -13.92 38.81 -0.33
C ILE A 350 -15.13 39.00 -1.31
N ALA A 351 -14.94 38.62 -2.55
CA ALA A 351 -16.01 38.74 -3.56
C ALA A 351 -17.19 37.83 -3.23
N MET A 352 -16.97 36.62 -2.72
CA MET A 352 -18.01 35.72 -2.25
C MET A 352 -18.78 36.31 -1.08
N TYR A 353 -18.09 36.87 -0.11
CA TYR A 353 -18.73 37.55 1.03
C TYR A 353 -19.60 38.73 0.58
N GLN A 354 -19.17 39.50 -0.42
CA GLN A 354 -20.00 40.55 -1.03
C GLN A 354 -21.23 39.99 -1.74
N ALA A 355 -21.10 38.83 -2.42
CA ALA A 355 -22.23 38.15 -3.07
C ALA A 355 -23.25 37.64 -2.04
N LYS A 356 -22.85 37.23 -0.84
CA LYS A 356 -23.76 36.81 0.26
C LYS A 356 -24.80 37.88 0.68
N ASN A 357 -24.48 39.16 0.53
CA ASN A 357 -25.40 40.24 0.87
C ASN A 357 -26.69 40.23 -0.01
N THR A 358 -26.58 39.70 -1.22
CA THR A 358 -27.70 39.58 -2.15
C THR A 358 -28.26 38.17 -2.28
N GLN A 359 -27.52 37.19 -1.79
CA GLN A 359 -27.76 35.76 -1.99
C GLN A 359 -28.02 35.38 -3.45
N ASN A 360 -27.87 34.12 -3.80
CA ASN A 360 -28.08 33.64 -5.17
C ASN A 360 -27.41 34.53 -6.23
N SER A 361 -26.17 34.93 -6.01
CA SER A 361 -25.47 35.90 -6.82
C SER A 361 -24.00 35.57 -6.97
N TRP A 362 -23.35 36.25 -7.88
CA TRP A 362 -21.90 36.15 -8.05
C TRP A 362 -21.30 37.53 -8.15
N LYS A 363 -20.04 37.65 -7.72
CA LYS A 363 -19.24 38.85 -7.80
C LYS A 363 -17.84 38.51 -8.30
N VAL A 364 -17.31 39.34 -9.19
CA VAL A 364 -15.88 39.35 -9.49
C VAL A 364 -15.24 40.33 -8.51
N TYR A 365 -14.06 39.97 -8.01
CA TYR A 365 -13.31 40.88 -7.15
C TYR A 365 -12.99 42.18 -7.91
N GLU A 366 -13.31 43.28 -7.31
CA GLU A 366 -12.94 44.61 -7.75
C GLU A 366 -12.03 45.22 -6.69
N PRO A 367 -10.79 45.70 -7.06
CA PRO A 367 -9.95 46.43 -6.12
C PRO A 367 -10.71 47.65 -5.59
N GLU A 368 -10.72 47.90 -4.29
CA GLU A 368 -11.25 49.13 -3.75
C GLU A 368 -10.45 50.30 -4.31
N ASP A 369 -11.10 51.21 -5.03
CA ASP A 369 -10.50 52.48 -5.44
C ASP A 369 -10.13 53.26 -4.18
N ASN A 370 -8.85 53.47 -3.93
CA ASN A 370 -8.29 54.24 -2.80
C ASN A 370 -8.70 55.72 -2.81
N ASN A 371 -9.73 56.13 -3.55
CA ASN A 371 -10.22 57.52 -3.68
C ASN A 371 -11.41 57.87 -2.80
N THR A 372 -11.84 57.01 -1.87
CA THR A 372 -13.00 57.30 -0.98
C THR A 372 -12.64 57.17 0.52
N GLN A 373 -11.42 57.53 0.91
CA GLN A 373 -11.06 57.72 2.31
C GLN A 373 -10.62 59.18 2.61
N GLU A 374 -11.50 60.12 2.39
CA GLU A 374 -11.55 61.40 3.12
C GLU A 374 -13.03 61.64 3.49
N ASP A 375 -13.49 61.06 4.56
CA ASP A 375 -14.45 61.60 5.52
C ASP A 375 -15.02 60.48 6.42
N SER A 376 -14.28 60.07 7.41
CA SER A 376 -14.83 59.62 8.71
C SER A 376 -13.72 59.50 9.76
N THR A 377 -13.11 60.65 10.02
CA THR A 377 -12.50 60.88 11.33
C THR A 377 -13.59 61.05 12.37
N LEU A 378 -13.34 60.48 13.56
CA LEU A 378 -14.01 60.70 14.83
C LEU A 378 -15.08 59.68 15.22
N SER A 379 -14.69 58.70 15.96
CA SER A 379 -15.03 58.57 17.39
C SER A 379 -14.43 57.28 17.99
N PHE A 380 -13.15 57.36 18.41
CA PHE A 380 -12.69 56.47 19.47
C PHE A 380 -13.27 57.01 20.79
N ARG A 381 -14.22 56.29 21.36
CA ARG A 381 -14.57 56.39 22.77
C ARG A 381 -13.56 55.57 23.56
N GLU A 382 -12.77 56.28 24.36
CA GLU A 382 -12.04 55.72 25.48
C GLU A 382 -12.98 54.86 26.33
N ALA A 383 -12.62 53.63 26.57
CA ALA A 383 -13.19 52.80 27.62
C ALA A 383 -12.20 52.80 28.80
N ASP A 384 -12.70 53.29 29.91
CA ASP A 384 -11.99 53.37 31.21
C ASP A 384 -11.48 51.98 31.71
N PRO A 385 -10.39 51.97 32.45
CA PRO A 385 -9.88 50.76 33.07
C PRO A 385 -10.66 50.46 34.36
N ILE A 386 -11.34 49.33 34.42
CA ILE A 386 -11.90 48.80 35.68
C ILE A 386 -10.83 47.97 36.38
N SER A 387 -10.44 48.49 37.53
CA SER A 387 -9.74 47.85 38.63
C SER A 387 -10.62 46.77 39.26
N HIS A 388 -10.15 45.53 39.39
CA HIS A 388 -10.01 44.65 40.58
C HIS A 388 -9.73 43.22 40.13
#